data_e86f11e31c0c9598d4c552d3dd5e3887
#
_entry.id   e86f11e31c0c9598d4c552d3dd5e3887
#
_cell.length_a   1.000
_cell.length_b   1.000
_cell.length_c   1.000
_cell.angle_alpha   90.00
_cell.angle_beta   90.00
_cell.angle_gamma   90.00
#
_symmetry.space_group_name_H-M   'P 1'
#
loop_
_entity.id
_entity.type
_entity.pdbx_description
1 polymer ?
#
loop_
_entity_poly.entity_id
_entity_poly.type
_entity_poly.pdbx_seq_one_letter_code
_entity_poly.pdbx_strand_id
1 'polypeptide(L)'
;MKKLIALLLALVMVFALAACSTTNEPAKENNNETSTDGKLYIPVMAKGFQHQFWQAVKTGAEAAAKDYDVEIYFDGPASETEIDAQVNMVKTEMAKNPKAMALAALSTDAVTEILEECASKNIPVIGFDSGVPGDTTGAVKATACTNNESAAAIAAEKFNENETVVEAMKNATSDNPVIIGCLSQDAVSASVTGRTTGFVDKMAEIAETY
;
A
#
# COMPACT_ATOMS: atom_id res chain seq x y z
N MET A 1 -18.36 -65.40 15.87
CA MET A 1 -17.44 -64.26 15.60
C MET A 1 -18.10 -63.13 14.83
N LYS A 2 -18.77 -63.32 13.68
CA LYS A 2 -19.40 -62.23 12.90
C LYS A 2 -20.49 -61.46 13.65
N LYS A 3 -21.29 -62.09 14.51
CA LYS A 3 -22.36 -61.43 15.31
C LYS A 3 -21.81 -60.59 16.46
N LEU A 4 -20.64 -60.95 17.02
CA LEU A 4 -19.97 -60.24 18.11
C LEU A 4 -19.33 -58.93 17.59
N ILE A 5 -18.76 -58.96 16.36
CA ILE A 5 -18.18 -57.84 15.68
C ILE A 5 -19.24 -56.80 15.31
N ALA A 6 -20.42 -57.23 14.85
CA ALA A 6 -21.56 -56.37 14.53
C ALA A 6 -22.09 -55.65 15.79
N LEU A 7 -22.09 -56.32 16.95
CA LEU A 7 -22.54 -55.73 18.20
C LEU A 7 -21.57 -54.71 18.74
N LEU A 8 -20.26 -54.93 18.58
CA LEU A 8 -19.18 -53.97 18.95
C LEU A 8 -19.23 -52.73 18.05
N LEU A 9 -19.46 -52.89 16.75
CA LEU A 9 -19.59 -51.75 15.83
C LEU A 9 -20.86 -50.92 16.12
N ALA A 10 -21.98 -51.53 16.51
CA ALA A 10 -23.17 -50.81 16.91
C ALA A 10 -22.99 -50.04 18.21
N LEU A 11 -22.21 -50.58 19.16
CA LEU A 11 -21.91 -49.89 20.44
C LEU A 11 -21.02 -48.67 20.26
N VAL A 12 -20.08 -48.71 19.33
CA VAL A 12 -19.21 -47.55 19.02
C VAL A 12 -20.02 -46.42 18.35
N MET A 13 -21.01 -46.72 17.52
CA MET A 13 -21.85 -45.69 16.89
C MET A 13 -22.80 -45.01 17.92
N VAL A 14 -23.24 -45.69 18.97
CA VAL A 14 -24.09 -45.10 20.01
C VAL A 14 -23.28 -44.11 20.90
N PHE A 15 -21.98 -44.35 21.12
CA PHE A 15 -21.13 -43.44 21.87
C PHE A 15 -20.77 -42.19 21.07
N ALA A 16 -20.74 -42.25 19.71
CA ALA A 16 -20.47 -41.09 18.85
C ALA A 16 -21.64 -40.08 18.80
N LEU A 17 -22.87 -40.50 19.11
CA LEU A 17 -24.08 -39.67 19.13
C LEU A 17 -24.34 -39.00 20.50
N ALA A 18 -23.69 -39.45 21.58
CA ALA A 18 -23.84 -38.87 22.90
C ALA A 18 -22.89 -37.65 23.16
N ALA A 19 -22.00 -37.35 22.24
CA ALA A 19 -21.06 -36.21 22.35
C ALA A 19 -21.62 -34.89 21.76
N CYS A 20 -22.84 -34.87 21.25
CA CYS A 20 -23.49 -33.69 20.66
C CYS A 20 -24.77 -33.28 21.43
N SER A 21 -24.72 -33.24 22.75
CA SER A 21 -25.81 -32.54 23.46
C SER A 21 -25.29 -31.97 24.79
N THR A 22 -25.33 -30.68 24.83
CA THR A 22 -25.28 -29.66 25.88
C THR A 22 -24.13 -28.70 25.61
N THR A 23 -24.37 -27.50 25.30
CA THR A 23 -25.00 -26.42 26.03
C THR A 23 -25.34 -25.29 25.08
N ASN A 24 -26.54 -24.76 25.16
CA ASN A 24 -26.88 -23.45 24.64
C ASN A 24 -26.19 -22.40 25.51
N GLU A 25 -24.94 -22.11 25.26
CA GLU A 25 -24.38 -20.79 25.52
C GLU A 25 -24.60 -19.95 24.26
N PRO A 26 -25.07 -18.70 24.39
CA PRO A 26 -25.16 -17.81 23.24
C PRO A 26 -23.78 -17.72 22.61
N ALA A 27 -23.72 -17.91 21.29
CA ALA A 27 -22.52 -17.70 20.52
C ALA A 27 -21.96 -16.32 20.91
N LYS A 28 -20.88 -16.31 21.70
CA LYS A 28 -20.05 -15.12 21.80
C LYS A 28 -19.61 -14.87 20.37
N GLU A 29 -20.03 -13.73 19.81
CA GLU A 29 -19.38 -13.12 18.67
C GLU A 29 -17.89 -13.22 18.95
N ASN A 30 -17.20 -14.01 18.14
CA ASN A 30 -15.76 -14.01 18.06
C ASN A 30 -15.37 -12.64 17.49
N ASN A 31 -15.37 -11.64 18.35
CA ASN A 31 -14.52 -10.48 18.15
C ASN A 31 -13.10 -11.01 18.16
N ASN A 32 -12.61 -11.37 16.98
CA ASN A 32 -11.22 -11.68 16.75
C ASN A 32 -10.46 -10.34 16.82
N GLU A 33 -10.40 -9.77 18.04
CA GLU A 33 -9.43 -8.75 18.37
C GLU A 33 -8.09 -9.44 18.38
N THR A 34 -7.43 -9.44 17.23
CA THR A 34 -6.05 -9.90 17.11
C THR A 34 -5.11 -8.79 17.56
N SER A 35 -5.17 -8.41 18.83
CA SER A 35 -4.07 -7.76 19.50
C SER A 35 -3.57 -8.71 20.58
N THR A 36 -2.43 -9.30 20.35
CA THR A 36 -1.68 -10.02 21.36
C THR A 36 -1.10 -8.99 22.32
N ASP A 37 -1.79 -8.70 23.42
CA ASP A 37 -1.29 -7.86 24.53
C ASP A 37 -1.86 -6.43 24.64
N GLY A 38 -3.01 -6.13 24.03
CA GLY A 38 -3.68 -4.81 24.20
C GLY A 38 -3.03 -3.65 23.45
N LYS A 39 -1.99 -3.89 22.64
CA LYS A 39 -1.34 -2.89 21.80
C LYS A 39 -2.18 -2.52 20.60
N LEU A 40 -2.04 -1.29 20.12
CA LEU A 40 -2.64 -0.87 18.86
C LEU A 40 -1.97 -1.60 17.70
N TYR A 41 -2.77 -2.26 16.87
CA TYR A 41 -2.31 -2.91 15.65
C TYR A 41 -2.41 -1.97 14.45
N ILE A 42 -1.30 -1.77 13.71
CA ILE A 42 -1.19 -0.86 12.58
C ILE A 42 -0.48 -1.58 11.43
N PRO A 43 -1.16 -2.05 10.39
CA PRO A 43 -0.52 -2.55 9.19
C PRO A 43 0.15 -1.41 8.42
N VAL A 44 1.36 -1.68 7.91
CA VAL A 44 2.18 -0.76 7.10
C VAL A 44 2.39 -1.40 5.74
N MET A 45 1.58 -1.00 4.76
CA MET A 45 1.53 -1.63 3.44
C MET A 45 2.35 -0.83 2.44
N ALA A 46 3.50 -1.38 2.05
CA ALA A 46 4.44 -0.80 1.09
C ALA A 46 4.09 -1.17 -0.37
N LYS A 47 4.73 -0.51 -1.34
CA LYS A 47 4.59 -0.87 -2.76
C LYS A 47 5.40 -2.09 -3.15
N GLY A 48 6.39 -2.46 -2.35
CA GLY A 48 7.24 -3.63 -2.55
C GLY A 48 7.93 -4.02 -1.26
N PHE A 49 8.61 -5.17 -1.29
CA PHE A 49 9.27 -5.69 -0.11
C PHE A 49 10.78 -5.84 -0.26
N GLN A 50 11.27 -6.22 -1.45
CA GLN A 50 12.66 -6.66 -1.63
C GLN A 50 13.66 -5.51 -1.87
N HIS A 51 13.21 -4.37 -2.38
CA HIS A 51 14.08 -3.25 -2.68
C HIS A 51 14.64 -2.61 -1.39
N GLN A 52 15.93 -2.20 -1.42
CA GLN A 52 16.61 -1.61 -0.25
C GLN A 52 15.88 -0.40 0.33
N PHE A 53 15.21 0.38 -0.49
CA PHE A 53 14.37 1.49 -0.04
C PHE A 53 13.28 1.02 0.94
N TRP A 54 12.55 -0.04 0.59
CA TRP A 54 11.50 -0.60 1.45
C TRP A 54 12.05 -1.23 2.71
N GLN A 55 13.25 -1.79 2.67
CA GLN A 55 13.93 -2.30 3.87
C GLN A 55 14.30 -1.15 4.83
N ALA A 56 14.73 0.01 4.31
CA ALA A 56 14.98 1.19 5.12
C ALA A 56 13.67 1.74 5.74
N VAL A 57 12.59 1.80 4.97
CA VAL A 57 11.26 2.19 5.47
C VAL A 57 10.79 1.24 6.57
N LYS A 58 10.93 -0.07 6.37
CA LYS A 58 10.61 -1.09 7.38
C LYS A 58 11.38 -0.85 8.68
N THR A 59 12.67 -0.63 8.59
CA THR A 59 13.51 -0.36 9.77
C THR A 59 13.01 0.88 10.54
N GLY A 60 12.63 1.94 9.82
CA GLY A 60 12.05 3.14 10.44
C GLY A 60 10.70 2.87 11.09
N ALA A 61 9.84 2.10 10.44
CA ALA A 61 8.53 1.72 10.97
C ALA A 61 8.66 0.85 12.24
N GLU A 62 9.57 -0.12 12.25
CA GLU A 62 9.86 -0.96 13.41
C GLU A 62 10.43 -0.16 14.59
N ALA A 63 11.29 0.83 14.32
CA ALA A 63 11.79 1.74 15.36
C ALA A 63 10.64 2.57 15.97
N ALA A 64 9.80 3.16 15.13
CA ALA A 64 8.63 3.92 15.58
C ALA A 64 7.65 3.03 16.38
N ALA A 65 7.41 1.80 15.92
CA ALA A 65 6.55 0.86 16.64
C ALA A 65 7.04 0.59 18.06
N LYS A 66 8.35 0.47 18.23
CA LYS A 66 8.97 0.30 19.54
C LYS A 66 8.85 1.56 20.40
N ASP A 67 9.06 2.74 19.82
CA ASP A 67 9.02 4.01 20.57
C ASP A 67 7.62 4.36 21.05
N TYR A 68 6.60 3.97 20.28
CA TYR A 68 5.18 4.24 20.58
C TYR A 68 4.42 3.06 21.17
N ASP A 69 5.12 1.94 21.44
CA ASP A 69 4.53 0.71 22.01
C ASP A 69 3.31 0.20 21.23
N VAL A 70 3.43 0.17 19.90
CA VAL A 70 2.40 -0.35 18.98
C VAL A 70 2.88 -1.62 18.29
N GLU A 71 1.95 -2.44 17.83
CA GLU A 71 2.22 -3.58 16.96
C GLU A 71 2.07 -3.18 15.51
N ILE A 72 3.04 -3.49 14.67
CA ILE A 72 2.96 -3.27 13.23
C ILE A 72 3.11 -4.58 12.46
N TYR A 73 2.48 -4.63 11.30
CA TYR A 73 2.77 -5.61 10.26
C TYR A 73 3.25 -4.86 9.01
N PHE A 74 4.51 -5.03 8.66
CA PHE A 74 5.09 -4.39 7.49
C PHE A 74 5.22 -5.41 6.35
N ASP A 75 4.56 -5.16 5.22
CA ASP A 75 4.65 -5.99 4.03
C ASP A 75 4.35 -5.20 2.75
N GLY A 76 4.56 -5.85 1.61
CA GLY A 76 4.26 -5.33 0.29
C GLY A 76 4.35 -6.44 -0.75
N PRO A 77 3.82 -6.26 -1.96
CA PRO A 77 3.89 -7.25 -3.03
C PRO A 77 5.33 -7.52 -3.47
N ALA A 78 5.54 -8.63 -4.18
CA ALA A 78 6.87 -9.02 -4.66
C ALA A 78 7.42 -8.05 -5.72
N SER A 79 6.53 -7.37 -6.44
CA SER A 79 6.88 -6.36 -7.45
C SER A 79 5.97 -5.12 -7.32
N GLU A 80 6.54 -3.95 -7.57
CA GLU A 80 5.81 -2.68 -7.59
C GLU A 80 4.83 -2.53 -8.78
N THR A 81 4.65 -3.57 -9.56
CA THR A 81 3.64 -3.66 -10.64
C THR A 81 2.43 -4.54 -10.28
N GLU A 82 2.45 -5.18 -9.11
CA GLU A 82 1.42 -6.14 -8.67
C GLU A 82 0.32 -5.44 -7.87
N ILE A 83 -0.46 -4.57 -8.54
CA ILE A 83 -1.53 -3.77 -7.91
C ILE A 83 -2.56 -4.66 -7.22
N ASP A 84 -3.06 -5.71 -7.89
CA ASP A 84 -4.07 -6.61 -7.33
C ASP A 84 -3.55 -7.37 -6.11
N ALA A 85 -2.27 -7.73 -6.10
CA ALA A 85 -1.64 -8.35 -4.94
C ALA A 85 -1.64 -7.41 -3.74
N GLN A 86 -1.26 -6.13 -3.93
CA GLN A 86 -1.31 -5.14 -2.85
C GLN A 86 -2.74 -4.93 -2.34
N VAL A 87 -3.73 -4.79 -3.22
CA VAL A 87 -5.14 -4.64 -2.83
C VAL A 87 -5.61 -5.81 -1.96
N ASN A 88 -5.28 -7.05 -2.35
CA ASN A 88 -5.64 -8.24 -1.59
C ASN A 88 -4.94 -8.31 -0.23
N MET A 89 -3.67 -7.90 -0.16
CA MET A 89 -2.93 -7.81 1.10
C MET A 89 -3.58 -6.79 2.04
N VAL A 90 -3.90 -5.60 1.53
CA VAL A 90 -4.58 -4.56 2.33
C VAL A 90 -5.94 -5.05 2.82
N LYS A 91 -6.76 -5.68 1.98
CA LYS A 91 -8.06 -6.26 2.39
C LYS A 91 -7.89 -7.33 3.48
N THR A 92 -6.83 -8.13 3.40
CA THR A 92 -6.51 -9.14 4.43
C THR A 92 -6.20 -8.47 5.78
N GLU A 93 -5.43 -7.39 5.77
CA GLU A 93 -5.11 -6.65 6.99
C GLU A 93 -6.30 -5.87 7.54
N MET A 94 -7.17 -5.33 6.67
CA MET A 94 -8.42 -4.68 7.07
C MET A 94 -9.38 -5.64 7.81
N ALA A 95 -9.39 -6.92 7.44
CA ALA A 95 -10.21 -7.94 8.10
C ALA A 95 -9.82 -8.18 9.57
N LYS A 96 -8.61 -7.78 9.97
CA LYS A 96 -8.13 -7.84 11.36
C LYS A 96 -8.57 -6.64 12.22
N ASN A 97 -9.39 -5.73 11.67
CA ASN A 97 -9.89 -4.53 12.33
C ASN A 97 -8.76 -3.65 12.94
N PRO A 98 -7.79 -3.20 12.13
CA PRO A 98 -6.69 -2.39 12.62
C PRO A 98 -7.20 -1.05 13.18
N LYS A 99 -6.44 -0.42 14.09
CA LYS A 99 -6.80 0.89 14.66
C LYS A 99 -6.36 2.07 13.80
N ALA A 100 -5.42 1.86 12.91
CA ALA A 100 -4.97 2.77 11.85
C ALA A 100 -4.28 1.95 10.76
N MET A 101 -3.97 2.55 9.63
CA MET A 101 -3.19 1.94 8.55
C MET A 101 -2.17 2.94 8.01
N ALA A 102 -0.99 2.47 7.66
CA ALA A 102 -0.06 3.20 6.81
C ALA A 102 -0.04 2.56 5.41
N LEU A 103 -0.17 3.37 4.36
CA LEU A 103 -0.32 2.89 2.98
C LEU A 103 0.53 3.70 2.00
N ALA A 104 1.40 3.02 1.26
CA ALA A 104 2.01 3.52 0.04
C ALA A 104 1.30 2.87 -1.14
N ALA A 105 0.35 3.56 -1.77
CA ALA A 105 -0.48 2.98 -2.81
C ALA A 105 0.29 2.77 -4.13
N LEU A 106 0.16 1.58 -4.72
CA LEU A 106 0.62 1.30 -6.08
C LEU A 106 -0.27 1.99 -7.14
N SER A 107 -1.55 2.09 -6.86
CA SER A 107 -2.53 2.80 -7.69
C SER A 107 -3.50 3.53 -6.80
N THR A 108 -3.70 4.82 -7.05
CA THR A 108 -4.66 5.64 -6.32
C THR A 108 -6.09 5.16 -6.53
N ASP A 109 -6.43 4.77 -7.74
CA ASP A 109 -7.78 4.32 -8.10
C ASP A 109 -8.11 2.95 -7.49
N ALA A 110 -7.13 2.03 -7.48
CA ALA A 110 -7.35 0.67 -7.01
C ALA A 110 -7.62 0.56 -5.49
N VAL A 111 -7.25 1.57 -4.72
CA VAL A 111 -7.47 1.59 -3.26
C VAL A 111 -8.70 2.39 -2.82
N THR A 112 -9.47 2.96 -3.75
CA THR A 112 -10.64 3.80 -3.44
C THR A 112 -11.65 3.08 -2.55
N GLU A 113 -12.08 1.88 -2.92
CA GLU A 113 -13.02 1.09 -2.11
C GLU A 113 -12.49 0.79 -0.70
N ILE A 114 -11.18 0.57 -0.58
CA ILE A 114 -10.52 0.35 0.72
C ILE A 114 -10.58 1.61 1.58
N LEU A 115 -10.35 2.78 0.98
CA LEU A 115 -10.44 4.05 1.71
C LEU A 115 -11.88 4.37 2.14
N GLU A 116 -12.88 4.05 1.32
CA GLU A 116 -14.29 4.12 1.69
C GLU A 116 -14.60 3.22 2.88
N GLU A 117 -14.10 1.99 2.87
CA GLU A 117 -14.22 1.05 4.00
C GLU A 117 -13.51 1.60 5.26
N CYS A 118 -12.28 2.12 5.13
CA CYS A 118 -11.57 2.76 6.23
C CYS A 118 -12.36 3.92 6.83
N ALA A 119 -12.90 4.80 5.98
CA ALA A 119 -13.73 5.92 6.43
C ALA A 119 -14.98 5.45 7.18
N SER A 120 -15.70 4.45 6.65
CA SER A 120 -16.91 3.89 7.27
C SER A 120 -16.65 3.27 8.63
N LYS A 121 -15.48 2.68 8.83
CA LYS A 121 -15.04 2.05 10.08
C LYS A 121 -14.26 2.99 11.01
N ASN A 122 -14.09 4.26 10.62
CA ASN A 122 -13.26 5.24 11.34
C ASN A 122 -11.81 4.76 11.54
N ILE A 123 -11.23 4.10 10.55
CA ILE A 123 -9.83 3.70 10.53
C ILE A 123 -9.03 4.80 9.83
N PRO A 124 -8.22 5.60 10.53
CA PRO A 124 -7.39 6.62 9.90
C PRO A 124 -6.28 5.98 9.07
N VAL A 125 -6.03 6.57 7.90
CA VAL A 125 -4.96 6.15 7.01
C VAL A 125 -3.88 7.23 6.95
N ILE A 126 -2.63 6.84 7.09
CA ILE A 126 -1.47 7.68 6.82
C ILE A 126 -0.83 7.22 5.51
N GLY A 127 -0.83 8.10 4.52
CA GLY A 127 -0.08 7.88 3.28
C GLY A 127 1.43 8.01 3.53
N PHE A 128 2.23 7.22 2.82
CA PHE A 128 3.67 7.43 2.77
C PHE A 128 4.22 7.13 1.37
N ASP A 129 5.35 7.69 1.01
CA ASP A 129 5.96 7.63 -0.32
C ASP A 129 5.00 8.13 -1.44
N SER A 130 4.10 7.30 -1.92
CA SER A 130 3.10 7.67 -2.92
C SER A 130 1.86 8.31 -2.30
N GLY A 131 1.33 7.75 -1.23
CA GLY A 131 0.05 8.17 -0.66
C GLY A 131 -1.13 8.02 -1.65
N VAL A 132 -2.21 8.73 -1.35
CA VAL A 132 -3.40 8.83 -2.21
C VAL A 132 -3.83 10.28 -2.26
N PRO A 133 -3.20 11.11 -3.11
CA PRO A 133 -3.61 12.50 -3.28
C PRO A 133 -5.03 12.55 -3.88
N GLY A 134 -5.83 13.49 -3.41
CA GLY A 134 -7.22 13.65 -3.87
C GLY A 134 -8.21 12.67 -3.21
N ASP A 135 -7.83 11.95 -2.14
CA ASP A 135 -8.79 11.18 -1.36
C ASP A 135 -9.96 12.05 -0.91
N THR A 136 -11.16 11.68 -1.35
CA THR A 136 -12.43 12.36 -1.00
C THR A 136 -13.18 11.66 0.12
N THR A 137 -12.73 10.49 0.56
CA THR A 137 -13.40 9.72 1.61
C THR A 137 -13.13 10.28 3.01
N GLY A 138 -12.04 11.05 3.15
CA GLY A 138 -11.56 11.55 4.42
C GLY A 138 -10.87 10.50 5.30
N ALA A 139 -10.57 9.31 4.77
CA ALA A 139 -9.80 8.30 5.47
C ALA A 139 -8.34 8.71 5.62
N VAL A 140 -7.72 9.27 4.57
CA VAL A 140 -6.34 9.73 4.58
C VAL A 140 -6.21 11.02 5.41
N LYS A 141 -5.47 10.95 6.51
CA LYS A 141 -5.30 12.08 7.44
C LYS A 141 -4.06 12.92 7.16
N ALA A 142 -3.02 12.29 6.65
CA ALA A 142 -1.76 12.94 6.26
C ALA A 142 -0.97 12.01 5.35
N THR A 143 -0.01 12.57 4.62
CA THR A 143 0.94 11.81 3.80
C THR A 143 2.37 12.27 4.07
N ALA A 144 3.24 11.34 4.42
CA ALA A 144 4.69 11.56 4.55
C ALA A 144 5.37 11.18 3.22
N CYS A 145 5.68 12.17 2.39
CA CYS A 145 6.27 11.92 1.06
C CYS A 145 7.24 13.03 0.65
N THR A 146 8.01 12.75 -0.40
CA THR A 146 8.74 13.78 -1.14
C THR A 146 7.74 14.66 -1.89
N ASN A 147 8.01 15.96 -1.99
CA ASN A 147 7.35 16.78 -3.00
C ASN A 147 7.91 16.38 -4.38
N ASN A 148 7.21 15.44 -5.03
CA ASN A 148 7.70 14.77 -6.22
C ASN A 148 7.77 15.71 -7.44
N GLU A 149 6.81 16.62 -7.57
CA GLU A 149 6.79 17.62 -8.64
C GLU A 149 7.97 18.60 -8.50
N SER A 150 8.18 19.16 -7.30
CA SER A 150 9.30 20.06 -7.05
C SER A 150 10.66 19.37 -7.23
N ALA A 151 10.79 18.13 -6.79
CA ALA A 151 12.03 17.36 -6.97
C ALA A 151 12.32 17.09 -8.46
N ALA A 152 11.28 16.83 -9.25
CA ALA A 152 11.40 16.62 -10.68
C ALA A 152 11.67 17.94 -11.43
N ALA A 153 11.11 19.05 -10.99
CA ALA A 153 11.43 20.37 -11.55
C ALA A 153 12.92 20.70 -11.37
N ILE A 154 13.50 20.42 -10.19
CA ILE A 154 14.95 20.55 -9.95
C ILE A 154 15.75 19.65 -10.91
N ALA A 155 15.27 18.42 -11.17
CA ALA A 155 15.93 17.52 -12.11
C ALA A 155 15.89 18.08 -13.55
N ALA A 156 14.80 18.71 -13.98
CA ALA A 156 14.69 19.39 -15.25
C ALA A 156 15.65 20.59 -15.36
N GLU A 157 15.79 21.40 -14.31
CA GLU A 157 16.75 22.48 -14.24
C GLU A 157 18.18 21.96 -14.37
N LYS A 158 18.52 20.88 -13.65
CA LYS A 158 19.83 20.24 -13.76
C LYS A 158 20.06 19.60 -15.13
N PHE A 159 19.05 19.05 -15.76
CA PHE A 159 19.13 18.54 -17.12
C PHE A 159 19.45 19.66 -18.11
N ASN A 160 18.88 20.84 -17.94
CA ASN A 160 19.14 22.03 -18.77
C ASN A 160 20.49 22.70 -18.48
N GLU A 161 21.26 22.28 -17.46
CA GLU A 161 22.66 22.72 -17.28
C GLU A 161 23.64 21.96 -18.22
N ASN A 162 23.18 20.88 -18.86
CA ASN A 162 24.00 20.11 -19.79
C ASN A 162 24.20 20.89 -21.12
N GLU A 163 25.45 21.18 -21.47
CA GLU A 163 25.81 22.00 -22.64
C GLU A 163 25.21 21.42 -23.96
N THR A 164 25.22 20.09 -24.11
CA THR A 164 24.64 19.43 -25.28
C THR A 164 23.12 19.64 -25.38
N VAL A 165 22.42 19.59 -24.25
CA VAL A 165 20.98 19.87 -24.20
C VAL A 165 20.69 21.32 -24.54
N VAL A 166 21.43 22.25 -23.94
CA VAL A 166 21.29 23.70 -24.20
C VAL A 166 21.56 24.01 -25.67
N GLU A 167 22.62 23.44 -26.27
CA GLU A 167 22.91 23.64 -27.69
C GLU A 167 21.81 23.07 -28.59
N ALA A 168 21.31 21.87 -28.28
CA ALA A 168 20.21 21.27 -29.00
C ALA A 168 18.93 22.14 -28.96
N MET A 169 18.58 22.64 -27.74
CA MET A 169 17.42 23.51 -27.55
C MET A 169 17.52 24.81 -28.34
N LYS A 170 18.69 25.45 -28.36
CA LYS A 170 18.95 26.68 -29.16
C LYS A 170 18.83 26.48 -30.63
N ASN A 171 19.12 25.30 -31.15
CA ASN A 171 19.06 24.95 -32.55
C ASN A 171 17.74 24.26 -32.94
N ALA A 172 16.80 24.10 -32.04
CA ALA A 172 15.50 23.50 -32.29
C ALA A 172 14.66 24.39 -33.23
N THR A 173 13.90 23.77 -34.10
CA THR A 173 12.92 24.46 -34.97
C THR A 173 11.64 23.64 -35.04
N SER A 174 10.56 24.22 -35.54
CA SER A 174 9.30 23.47 -35.79
C SER A 174 9.50 22.25 -36.70
N ASP A 175 10.42 22.31 -37.65
CA ASP A 175 10.71 21.23 -38.56
C ASP A 175 11.75 20.23 -38.04
N ASN A 176 12.48 20.62 -37.00
CA ASN A 176 13.49 19.79 -36.34
C ASN A 176 13.43 20.01 -34.83
N PRO A 177 12.39 19.51 -34.15
CA PRO A 177 12.22 19.68 -32.72
C PRO A 177 13.19 18.81 -31.91
N VAL A 178 13.55 19.24 -30.71
CA VAL A 178 14.20 18.39 -29.74
C VAL A 178 13.16 17.48 -29.08
N ILE A 179 13.40 16.18 -29.07
CA ILE A 179 12.54 15.19 -28.46
C ILE A 179 13.22 14.67 -27.18
N ILE A 180 12.57 14.85 -26.04
CA ILE A 180 13.02 14.35 -24.75
C ILE A 180 12.13 13.19 -24.31
N GLY A 181 12.69 11.99 -24.18
CA GLY A 181 11.97 10.82 -23.69
C GLY A 181 12.01 10.74 -22.17
N CYS A 182 10.85 10.64 -21.54
CA CYS A 182 10.73 10.35 -20.11
C CYS A 182 10.40 8.87 -19.93
N LEU A 183 11.30 8.12 -19.27
CA LEU A 183 11.05 6.73 -18.88
C LEU A 183 10.54 6.71 -17.45
N SER A 184 9.37 6.14 -17.23
CA SER A 184 8.76 5.95 -15.93
C SER A 184 8.46 4.48 -15.64
N GLN A 185 8.44 4.12 -14.36
CA GLN A 185 8.16 2.76 -13.90
C GLN A 185 6.69 2.38 -14.10
N ASP A 186 5.79 3.32 -13.84
CA ASP A 186 4.34 3.18 -13.97
C ASP A 186 3.70 4.54 -14.34
N ALA A 187 2.39 4.56 -14.48
CA ALA A 187 1.61 5.76 -14.79
C ALA A 187 0.45 5.99 -13.79
N VAL A 188 0.42 5.27 -12.67
CA VAL A 188 -0.72 5.23 -11.76
C VAL A 188 -0.37 5.50 -10.28
N SER A 189 0.90 5.39 -9.89
CA SER A 189 1.33 5.76 -8.55
C SER A 189 1.60 7.25 -8.45
N ALA A 190 1.17 7.88 -7.36
CA ALA A 190 1.28 9.33 -7.17
C ALA A 190 2.73 9.82 -7.20
N SER A 191 3.68 9.04 -6.67
CA SER A 191 5.09 9.42 -6.66
C SER A 191 5.71 9.44 -8.06
N VAL A 192 5.32 8.53 -8.94
CA VAL A 192 5.82 8.45 -10.33
C VAL A 192 5.16 9.49 -11.21
N THR A 193 3.83 9.62 -11.15
CA THR A 193 3.09 10.61 -11.93
C THR A 193 3.51 12.03 -11.58
N GLY A 194 3.67 12.35 -10.28
CA GLY A 194 4.15 13.66 -9.84
C GLY A 194 5.55 13.99 -10.36
N ARG A 195 6.48 13.02 -10.38
CA ARG A 195 7.81 13.23 -10.97
C ARG A 195 7.76 13.44 -12.48
N THR A 196 6.93 12.68 -13.19
CA THR A 196 6.78 12.85 -14.64
C THR A 196 6.20 14.22 -14.96
N THR A 197 5.11 14.61 -14.29
CA THR A 197 4.48 15.91 -14.47
C THR A 197 5.43 17.05 -14.17
N GLY A 198 6.06 17.04 -12.98
CA GLY A 198 6.96 18.13 -12.58
C GLY A 198 8.18 18.31 -13.51
N PHE A 199 8.70 17.20 -14.07
CA PHE A 199 9.79 17.28 -15.05
C PHE A 199 9.29 17.86 -16.39
N VAL A 200 8.18 17.37 -16.91
CA VAL A 200 7.61 17.80 -18.21
C VAL A 200 7.21 19.26 -18.16
N ASP A 201 6.49 19.68 -17.13
CA ASP A 201 6.03 21.06 -16.97
C ASP A 201 7.22 22.02 -16.86
N LYS A 202 8.22 21.66 -16.09
CA LYS A 202 9.42 22.50 -15.96
C LYS A 202 10.24 22.55 -17.24
N MET A 203 10.34 21.46 -17.98
CA MET A 203 11.00 21.47 -19.29
C MET A 203 10.22 22.30 -20.32
N ALA A 204 8.90 22.34 -20.25
CA ALA A 204 8.08 23.22 -21.08
C ALA A 204 8.36 24.70 -20.77
N GLU A 205 8.41 25.09 -19.50
CA GLU A 205 8.80 26.44 -19.07
C GLU A 205 10.21 26.81 -19.57
N ILE A 206 11.18 25.90 -19.43
CA ILE A 206 12.54 26.11 -19.90
C ILE A 206 12.58 26.30 -21.42
N ALA A 207 11.82 25.51 -22.16
CA ALA A 207 11.76 25.59 -23.63
C ALA A 207 11.29 26.97 -24.12
N GLU A 208 10.42 27.65 -23.40
CA GLU A 208 9.97 29.01 -23.72
C GLU A 208 11.11 30.07 -23.66
N THR A 209 12.24 29.74 -23.06
CA THR A 209 13.39 30.64 -22.94
C THR A 209 14.35 30.57 -24.13
N TYR A 210 14.18 29.64 -25.05
CA TYR A 210 15.01 29.43 -26.24
C TYR A 210 14.30 29.89 -27.51
#